data_2c93a23263b40af556cfba783075758b
#
_entry.id   2c93a23263b40af556cfba783075758b
#
_cell.length_a   1.000
_cell.length_b   1.000
_cell.length_c   1.000
_cell.angle_alpha   90.00
_cell.angle_beta   90.00
_cell.angle_gamma   90.00
#
_symmetry.space_group_name_H-M   'P 1'
#
loop_
_entity.id
_entity.type
_entity.pdbx_description
1 polymer ?
#
loop_
_entity_poly.entity_id
_entity_poly.type
_entity_poly.pdbx_seq_one_letter_code
_entity_poly.pdbx_strand_id
1 'polypeptide(L)'
;MRNLNLAARVVICGRIALAGQFGKPDIGERFMGQLIVTRASVHGFLVFDWWPRRDEALKRLSTWQREKKIRFKEDVLDGIERVPEAFLRLLQGKNFGKQLVRLS
;
A
#
# COMPACT_ATOMS: atom_id res chain seq x y z
N MET A 1 2.20 -5.29 15.28
CA MET A 1 0.93 -6.07 15.18
C MET A 1 0.21 -6.26 16.51
N ARG A 2 0.42 -5.37 17.51
CA ARG A 2 -0.15 -5.53 18.87
C ARG A 2 -1.69 -5.35 18.93
N ASN A 3 -2.31 -4.78 17.90
CA ASN A 3 -3.74 -4.41 17.89
C ASN A 3 -4.59 -5.31 16.96
N LEU A 4 -4.21 -6.58 16.82
CA LEU A 4 -5.01 -7.52 16.02
C LEU A 4 -6.24 -7.99 16.81
N ASN A 5 -7.39 -7.89 16.19
CA ASN A 5 -8.62 -8.51 16.71
C ASN A 5 -8.57 -10.03 16.58
N LEU A 6 -9.45 -10.70 17.29
CA LEU A 6 -9.64 -12.14 17.16
C LEU A 6 -10.00 -12.50 15.71
N ALA A 7 -9.38 -13.53 15.17
CA ALA A 7 -9.55 -14.00 13.79
C ALA A 7 -9.28 -12.92 12.72
N ALA A 8 -8.45 -11.92 13.04
CA ALA A 8 -8.07 -10.88 12.08
C ALA A 8 -7.39 -11.46 10.84
N ARG A 9 -7.57 -10.78 9.71
CA ARG A 9 -6.89 -11.09 8.45
C ARG A 9 -5.98 -9.95 8.06
N VAL A 10 -4.70 -10.23 7.90
CA VAL A 10 -3.67 -9.29 7.47
C VAL A 10 -3.30 -9.65 6.03
N VAL A 11 -3.35 -8.69 5.13
CA VAL A 11 -2.98 -8.87 3.73
C VAL A 11 -1.74 -8.03 3.43
N ILE A 12 -0.67 -8.68 2.97
CA ILE A 12 0.58 -8.02 2.59
C ILE A 12 0.54 -7.76 1.10
N CYS A 13 0.36 -6.48 0.74
CA CYS A 13 0.22 -6.03 -0.65
C CYS A 13 1.52 -5.46 -1.24
N GLY A 14 2.55 -5.24 -0.44
CA GLY A 14 3.82 -4.69 -0.90
C GLY A 14 4.80 -4.43 0.24
N ARG A 15 6.05 -4.13 -0.14
CA ARG A 15 7.16 -3.92 0.79
C ARG A 15 8.00 -2.70 0.41
N ILE A 16 7.36 -1.62 -0.03
CA ILE A 16 8.09 -0.41 -0.50
C ILE A 16 8.95 0.23 0.61
N ALA A 17 8.58 0.06 1.88
CA ALA A 17 9.39 0.51 3.00
C ALA A 17 10.79 -0.12 3.04
N LEU A 18 10.99 -1.24 2.34
CA LEU A 18 12.26 -1.98 2.24
C LEU A 18 12.96 -1.76 0.89
N ALA A 19 12.50 -0.83 0.07
CA ALA A 19 13.00 -0.61 -1.29
C ALA A 19 14.50 -0.28 -1.34
N GLY A 20 15.06 0.35 -0.31
CA GLY A 20 16.50 0.62 -0.20
C GLY A 20 17.32 -0.49 0.45
N GLN A 21 16.72 -1.65 0.75
CA GLN A 21 17.34 -2.71 1.56
C GLN A 21 17.44 -4.05 0.80
N PHE A 22 17.52 -4.01 -0.52
CA PHE A 22 17.70 -5.20 -1.34
C PHE A 22 18.96 -5.98 -0.91
N GLY A 23 18.82 -7.28 -0.68
CA GLY A 23 19.91 -8.15 -0.23
C GLY A 23 20.27 -8.03 1.25
N LYS A 24 19.61 -7.15 2.02
CA LYS A 24 19.79 -7.09 3.48
C LYS A 24 18.70 -7.90 4.18
N PRO A 25 19.01 -8.49 5.36
CA PRO A 25 18.00 -9.18 6.17
C PRO A 25 16.86 -8.23 6.56
N ASP A 26 15.62 -8.68 6.44
CA ASP A 26 14.44 -8.00 6.97
C ASP A 26 14.33 -8.28 8.47
N ILE A 27 14.91 -7.40 9.28
CA ILE A 27 14.99 -7.58 10.73
C ILE A 27 13.89 -6.76 11.40
N GLY A 28 13.10 -7.41 12.26
CA GLY A 28 12.04 -6.76 13.01
C GLY A 28 11.50 -7.61 14.17
N GLU A 29 10.58 -7.03 14.94
CA GLU A 29 9.89 -7.78 16.00
C GLU A 29 9.19 -9.02 15.43
N ARG A 30 9.38 -10.16 16.07
CA ARG A 30 8.63 -11.37 15.75
C ARG A 30 7.20 -11.24 16.29
N PHE A 31 6.22 -11.43 15.41
CA PHE A 31 4.79 -11.32 15.75
C PHE A 31 4.05 -12.67 15.76
N MET A 32 4.76 -13.78 15.58
CA MET A 32 4.18 -15.13 15.49
C MET A 32 3.34 -15.47 16.72
N GLY A 33 3.82 -15.12 17.92
CA GLY A 33 3.06 -15.35 19.16
C GLY A 33 1.71 -14.62 19.16
N GLN A 34 1.65 -13.43 18.58
CA GLN A 34 0.39 -12.69 18.49
C GLN A 34 -0.62 -13.36 17.53
N LEU A 35 -0.13 -14.01 16.46
CA LEU A 35 -1.00 -14.77 15.57
C LEU A 35 -1.65 -15.96 16.28
N ILE A 36 -0.90 -16.65 17.15
CA ILE A 36 -1.44 -17.77 17.95
C ILE A 36 -2.55 -17.27 18.87
N VAL A 37 -2.28 -16.20 19.65
CA VAL A 37 -3.22 -15.67 20.64
C VAL A 37 -4.51 -15.17 19.97
N THR A 38 -4.39 -14.46 18.85
CA THR A 38 -5.54 -13.90 18.14
C THR A 38 -6.14 -14.85 17.10
N ARG A 39 -5.49 -15.97 16.80
CA ARG A 39 -5.86 -16.87 15.68
C ARG A 39 -5.97 -16.13 14.35
N ALA A 40 -5.17 -15.05 14.20
CA ALA A 40 -5.11 -14.26 12.98
C ALA A 40 -4.36 -14.98 11.88
N SER A 41 -4.68 -14.63 10.64
CA SER A 41 -3.98 -15.11 9.45
C SER A 41 -3.25 -13.98 8.73
N VAL A 42 -2.13 -14.30 8.09
CA VAL A 42 -1.36 -13.38 7.24
C VAL A 42 -1.24 -13.98 5.86
N HIS A 43 -1.64 -13.23 4.84
CA HIS A 43 -1.64 -13.68 3.45
C HIS A 43 -0.86 -12.71 2.57
N GLY A 44 -0.06 -13.24 1.65
CA GLY A 44 0.48 -12.46 0.55
C GLY A 44 -0.61 -12.17 -0.49
N PHE A 45 -0.54 -11.00 -1.10
CA PHE A 45 -1.46 -10.58 -2.15
C PHE A 45 -0.69 -10.00 -3.33
N LEU A 46 -0.96 -10.52 -4.51
CA LEU A 46 -0.48 -9.97 -5.77
C LEU A 46 -1.68 -9.56 -6.62
N VAL A 47 -1.74 -8.29 -7.01
CA VAL A 47 -2.88 -7.72 -7.75
C VAL A 47 -3.12 -8.43 -9.09
N PHE A 48 -2.07 -8.95 -9.72
CA PHE A 48 -2.17 -9.64 -11.02
C PHE A 48 -2.96 -10.94 -10.96
N ASP A 49 -3.00 -11.63 -9.82
CA ASP A 49 -3.81 -12.85 -9.64
C ASP A 49 -5.31 -12.52 -9.71
N TRP A 50 -5.68 -11.25 -9.46
CA TRP A 50 -7.05 -10.76 -9.43
C TRP A 50 -7.40 -9.88 -10.64
N TRP A 51 -6.52 -9.79 -11.63
CA TRP A 51 -6.69 -8.91 -12.77
C TRP A 51 -8.01 -9.13 -13.54
N PRO A 52 -8.54 -10.35 -13.70
CA PRO A 52 -9.84 -10.58 -14.35
C PRO A 52 -11.01 -9.88 -13.62
N ARG A 53 -10.87 -9.55 -12.34
CA ARG A 53 -11.89 -8.83 -11.56
C ARG A 53 -11.61 -7.33 -11.42
N ARG A 54 -10.68 -6.79 -12.18
CA ARG A 54 -10.29 -5.38 -12.10
C ARG A 54 -11.48 -4.43 -12.28
N ASP A 55 -12.34 -4.68 -13.25
CA ASP A 55 -13.44 -3.77 -13.59
C ASP A 55 -14.51 -3.75 -12.49
N GLU A 56 -14.75 -4.88 -11.83
CA GLU A 56 -15.60 -4.94 -10.62
C GLU A 56 -15.04 -4.03 -9.52
N ALA A 57 -13.75 -4.13 -9.26
CA ALA A 57 -13.07 -3.35 -8.23
C ALA A 57 -13.12 -1.84 -8.55
N LEU A 58 -12.82 -1.45 -9.79
CA LEU A 58 -12.86 -0.06 -10.23
C LEU A 58 -14.27 0.53 -10.14
N LYS A 59 -15.29 -0.21 -10.55
CA LYS A 59 -16.69 0.21 -10.41
C LYS A 59 -17.07 0.47 -8.95
N ARG A 60 -16.66 -0.42 -8.05
CA ARG A 60 -16.95 -0.31 -6.63
C ARG A 60 -16.22 0.88 -5.98
N LEU A 61 -14.93 1.06 -6.29
CA LEU A 61 -14.14 2.19 -5.82
C LEU A 61 -14.69 3.53 -6.32
N SER A 62 -15.06 3.63 -7.60
CA SER A 62 -15.68 4.83 -8.18
C SER A 62 -17.02 5.17 -7.52
N THR A 63 -17.80 4.16 -7.18
CA THR A 63 -19.06 4.34 -6.44
C THR A 63 -18.78 4.90 -5.05
N TRP A 64 -17.86 4.30 -4.29
CA TRP A 64 -17.51 4.78 -2.96
C TRP A 64 -16.91 6.18 -2.95
N GLN A 65 -16.16 6.53 -4.00
CA GLN A 65 -15.65 7.89 -4.16
C GLN A 65 -16.78 8.90 -4.35
N ARG A 66 -17.73 8.63 -5.27
CA ARG A 66 -18.91 9.48 -5.50
C ARG A 66 -19.78 9.63 -4.24
N GLU A 67 -19.94 8.56 -3.49
CA GLU A 67 -20.67 8.53 -2.22
C GLU A 67 -19.88 9.13 -1.04
N LYS A 68 -18.65 9.64 -1.29
CA LYS A 68 -17.74 10.20 -0.27
C LYS A 68 -17.42 9.21 0.88
N LYS A 69 -17.55 7.90 0.63
CA LYS A 69 -17.23 6.84 1.60
C LYS A 69 -15.73 6.60 1.73
N ILE A 70 -14.94 6.94 0.73
CA ILE A 70 -13.48 6.88 0.76
C ILE A 70 -12.90 8.27 0.57
N ARG A 71 -11.77 8.50 1.24
CA ARG A 71 -10.97 9.72 1.09
C ARG A 71 -9.59 9.34 0.61
N PHE A 72 -9.05 10.12 -0.29
CA PHE A 72 -7.69 9.98 -0.77
C PHE A 72 -7.01 11.35 -0.79
N LYS A 73 -5.70 11.33 -0.76
CA LYS A 73 -4.87 12.53 -0.96
C LYS A 73 -3.86 12.28 -2.05
N GLU A 74 -3.57 13.33 -2.77
CA GLU A 74 -2.61 13.36 -3.86
C GLU A 74 -1.52 14.39 -3.52
N ASP A 75 -0.27 14.02 -3.77
CA ASP A 75 0.90 14.90 -3.71
C ASP A 75 1.39 15.06 -5.14
N VAL A 76 1.12 16.23 -5.74
CA VAL A 76 1.33 16.48 -7.18
C VAL A 76 2.54 17.38 -7.37
N LEU A 77 3.47 16.95 -8.21
CA LEU A 77 4.54 17.79 -8.74
C LEU A 77 4.21 18.15 -10.19
N ASP A 78 4.57 19.35 -10.63
CA ASP A 78 4.31 19.83 -11.98
C ASP A 78 5.56 19.74 -12.86
N GLY A 79 5.41 19.18 -14.07
CA GLY A 79 6.45 19.02 -15.08
C GLY A 79 7.11 17.64 -15.10
N ILE A 80 7.33 17.13 -16.31
CA ILE A 80 7.94 15.81 -16.52
C ILE A 80 9.36 15.71 -15.95
N GLU A 81 10.08 16.81 -15.89
CA GLU A 81 11.43 16.91 -15.32
C GLU A 81 11.44 16.60 -13.81
N ARG A 82 10.28 16.67 -13.15
CA ARG A 82 10.15 16.37 -11.72
C ARG A 82 9.93 14.86 -11.43
N VAL A 83 9.85 14.02 -12.45
CA VAL A 83 9.65 12.56 -12.29
C VAL A 83 10.73 11.92 -11.43
N PRO A 84 12.06 12.19 -11.62
CA PRO A 84 13.08 11.61 -10.75
C PRO A 84 12.94 12.05 -9.30
N GLU A 85 12.60 13.31 -9.06
CA GLU A 85 12.35 13.83 -7.70
C GLU A 85 11.14 13.14 -7.07
N ALA A 86 10.01 13.02 -7.80
CA ALA A 86 8.80 12.35 -7.34
C ALA A 86 9.09 10.91 -6.91
N PHE A 87 9.90 10.20 -7.69
CA PHE A 87 10.31 8.84 -7.39
C PHE A 87 11.17 8.76 -6.12
N LEU A 88 12.15 9.63 -5.97
CA LEU A 88 12.97 9.70 -4.77
C LEU A 88 12.14 10.05 -3.52
N ARG A 89 11.21 10.99 -3.64
CA ARG A 89 10.28 11.34 -2.54
C ARG A 89 9.46 10.13 -2.09
N LEU A 90 8.95 9.34 -3.05
CA LEU A 90 8.21 8.11 -2.75
C LEU A 90 9.06 7.10 -1.98
N LEU A 91 10.30 6.84 -2.41
CA LEU A 91 11.22 5.91 -1.74
C LEU A 91 11.66 6.38 -0.35
N GLN A 92 11.71 7.70 -0.15
CA GLN A 92 12.10 8.33 1.12
C GLN A 92 10.90 8.58 2.05
N GLY A 93 9.67 8.26 1.64
CA GLY A 93 8.46 8.51 2.41
C GLY A 93 8.17 9.99 2.64
N LYS A 94 8.62 10.88 1.74
CA LYS A 94 8.44 12.33 1.82
C LYS A 94 7.12 12.83 1.21
N ASN A 95 6.46 11.98 0.43
CA ASN A 95 5.16 12.30 -0.15
C ASN A 95 4.05 12.11 0.87
N PHE A 96 2.99 12.90 0.74
CA PHE A 96 1.80 12.76 1.56
C PHE A 96 0.58 12.36 0.69
N GLY A 97 0.27 11.09 0.66
CA GLY A 97 -0.75 10.51 -0.23
C GLY A 97 -0.16 9.92 -1.50
N LYS A 98 -0.93 9.87 -2.57
CA LYS A 98 -0.48 9.34 -3.87
C LYS A 98 0.47 10.33 -4.54
N GLN A 99 1.73 9.94 -4.74
CA GLN A 99 2.66 10.76 -5.51
C GLN A 99 2.28 10.73 -6.99
N LEU A 100 2.08 11.89 -7.56
CA LEU A 100 1.74 12.11 -8.97
C LEU A 100 2.67 13.15 -9.58
N VAL A 101 2.80 13.12 -10.91
CA VAL A 101 3.44 14.18 -11.69
C VAL A 101 2.46 14.61 -12.78
N ARG A 102 2.14 15.90 -12.81
CA ARG A 102 1.32 16.48 -13.87
C ARG A 102 2.22 16.81 -15.05
N LEU A 103 1.90 16.31 -16.24
CA LEU A 103 2.72 16.45 -17.44
C LEU A 103 2.40 17.70 -18.26
N SER A 104 1.23 18.27 -18.10
CA SER A 104 0.76 19.48 -18.78
C SER A 104 -0.48 20.02 -18.08
#